data_4fa2c959b64434fc1f5daa934bbfa30c
#
_entry.id   4fa2c959b64434fc1f5daa934bbfa30c
#
_cell.length_a   1.000
_cell.length_b   1.000
_cell.length_c   1.000
_cell.angle_alpha   90.00
_cell.angle_beta   90.00
_cell.angle_gamma   90.00
#
_symmetry.space_group_name_H-M   'P 1'
#
loop_
_entity.id
_entity.type
_entity.pdbx_description
1 polymer ?
#
loop_
_entity_poly.entity_id
_entity_poly.type
_entity_poly.pdbx_seq_one_letter_code
_entity_poly.pdbx_strand_id
1 'polypeptide(L)'
;MVRKVAVIMGSDSDWPVVKGACAQLKALDIPFEAHILSAHRTPAEAAAFAKGAKENGFGVILCAAGMAAHLAGAFAANTTLPVIGIPCLLYTSD
;
A
#
# COMPACT_ATOMS: atom_id res chain seq x y z
N MET A 1 4.59 -21.19 -5.36
CA MET A 1 3.40 -20.33 -5.42
C MET A 1 3.80 -18.87 -5.29
N VAL A 2 3.39 -18.05 -6.24
CA VAL A 2 3.72 -16.63 -6.22
C VAL A 2 2.71 -15.90 -5.35
N ARG A 3 3.19 -15.13 -4.38
CA ARG A 3 2.32 -14.36 -3.51
C ARG A 3 2.08 -12.98 -4.12
N LYS A 4 0.91 -12.42 -3.84
CA LYS A 4 0.51 -11.12 -4.37
C LYS A 4 1.19 -9.96 -3.63
N VAL A 5 1.27 -8.84 -4.32
CA VAL A 5 1.69 -7.58 -3.72
C VAL A 5 0.43 -6.76 -3.40
N ALA A 6 0.34 -6.27 -2.19
CA ALA A 6 -0.72 -5.34 -1.82
C ALA A 6 -0.21 -3.92 -2.04
N VAL A 7 -0.92 -3.15 -2.83
CA VAL A 7 -0.56 -1.74 -3.09
C VAL A 7 -1.63 -0.89 -2.42
N ILE A 8 -1.25 -0.22 -1.34
CA ILE A 8 -2.18 0.55 -0.52
C ILE A 8 -1.95 2.03 -0.74
N MET A 9 -3.03 2.74 -1.06
CA MET A 9 -3.00 4.20 -1.20
C MET A 9 -3.74 4.82 -0.04
N GLY A 10 -3.21 5.91 0.50
CA GLY A 10 -3.90 6.65 1.56
C GLY A 10 -5.10 7.43 1.02
N SER A 11 -5.07 7.79 -0.25
CA SER A 11 -6.14 8.51 -0.91
C SER A 11 -6.03 8.29 -2.42
N ASP A 12 -7.11 8.57 -3.15
CA ASP A 12 -7.10 8.44 -4.60
C ASP A 12 -6.16 9.45 -5.27
N SER A 13 -5.80 10.52 -4.56
CA SER A 13 -4.84 11.50 -5.07
C SER A 13 -3.43 10.92 -5.21
N ASP A 14 -3.16 9.78 -4.61
CA ASP A 14 -1.86 9.09 -4.74
C ASP A 14 -1.79 8.23 -6.00
N TRP A 15 -2.90 8.06 -6.69
CA TRP A 15 -2.97 7.18 -7.86
C TRP A 15 -1.95 7.50 -8.96
N PRO A 16 -1.69 8.79 -9.29
CA PRO A 16 -0.70 9.07 -10.33
C PRO A 16 0.69 8.46 -10.07
N VAL A 17 1.09 8.37 -8.79
CA VAL A 17 2.35 7.72 -8.40
C VAL A 17 2.19 6.21 -8.40
N VAL A 18 1.12 5.71 -7.81
CA VAL A 18 0.85 4.28 -7.66
C VAL A 18 0.65 3.61 -9.01
N LYS A 19 0.07 4.33 -9.96
CA LYS A 19 -0.16 3.84 -11.32
C LYS A 19 1.14 3.33 -11.94
N GLY A 20 2.24 4.06 -11.75
CA GLY A 20 3.54 3.63 -12.26
C GLY A 20 4.02 2.35 -11.63
N ALA A 21 3.85 2.21 -10.31
CA ALA A 21 4.23 0.99 -9.60
C ALA A 21 3.39 -0.20 -10.09
N CYS A 22 2.09 -0.01 -10.24
CA CYS A 22 1.21 -1.07 -10.75
C CYS A 22 1.58 -1.49 -12.16
N ALA A 23 1.92 -0.53 -13.02
CA ALA A 23 2.34 -0.82 -14.38
C ALA A 23 3.62 -1.67 -14.39
N GLN A 24 4.56 -1.37 -13.49
CA GLN A 24 5.79 -2.12 -13.36
C GLN A 24 5.53 -3.55 -12.88
N LEU A 25 4.67 -3.72 -11.90
CA LEU A 25 4.31 -5.04 -11.41
C LEU A 25 3.66 -5.88 -12.50
N LYS A 26 2.78 -5.25 -13.28
CA LYS A 26 2.13 -5.93 -14.38
C LYS A 26 3.14 -6.33 -15.47
N ALA A 27 4.09 -5.45 -15.79
CA ALA A 27 5.12 -5.73 -16.78
C ALA A 27 6.02 -6.89 -16.33
N LEU A 28 6.25 -7.04 -15.02
CA LEU A 28 7.05 -8.12 -14.46
C LEU A 28 6.23 -9.38 -14.17
N ASP A 29 4.96 -9.38 -14.54
CA ASP A 29 4.06 -10.50 -14.33
C ASP A 29 3.90 -10.88 -12.85
N ILE A 30 3.90 -9.86 -11.98
CA ILE A 30 3.72 -10.05 -10.55
C ILE A 30 2.27 -9.72 -10.19
N PRO A 31 1.51 -10.65 -9.60
CA PRO A 31 0.12 -10.39 -9.23
C PRO A 31 0.05 -9.35 -8.12
N PHE A 32 -0.93 -8.46 -8.19
CA PHE A 32 -1.10 -7.41 -7.20
C PHE A 32 -2.57 -7.01 -7.08
N GLU A 33 -2.88 -6.36 -5.96
CA GLU A 33 -4.18 -5.72 -5.75
C GLU A 33 -3.92 -4.33 -5.20
N ALA A 34 -4.66 -3.35 -5.68
CA ALA A 34 -4.56 -1.97 -5.22
C ALA A 34 -5.81 -1.61 -4.42
N HIS A 35 -5.61 -0.99 -3.26
CA HIS A 35 -6.69 -0.61 -2.36
C HIS A 35 -6.45 0.80 -1.84
N ILE A 36 -7.55 1.51 -1.54
CA ILE A 36 -7.47 2.81 -0.87
C ILE A 36 -7.86 2.59 0.58
N LEU A 37 -6.89 2.75 1.48
CA LEU A 37 -7.10 2.58 2.91
C LEU A 37 -6.33 3.68 3.65
N SER A 38 -7.01 4.44 4.48
CA SER A 38 -6.38 5.54 5.21
C SER A 38 -6.15 5.15 6.67
N ALA A 39 -4.94 5.39 7.15
CA ALA A 39 -4.63 5.16 8.57
C ALA A 39 -5.42 6.12 9.47
N HIS A 40 -5.84 7.26 8.94
CA HIS A 40 -6.60 8.27 9.71
C HIS A 40 -8.10 8.13 9.55
N ARG A 41 -8.56 7.90 8.31
CA ARG A 41 -9.99 7.91 8.00
C ARG A 41 -10.65 6.55 8.13
N THR A 42 -9.89 5.48 7.87
CA THR A 42 -10.40 4.11 7.96
C THR A 42 -9.43 3.21 8.73
N PRO A 43 -9.08 3.58 9.99
CA PRO A 43 -8.05 2.82 10.72
C PRO A 43 -8.43 1.38 11.00
N ALA A 44 -9.71 1.10 11.27
CA ALA A 44 -10.15 -0.26 11.55
C ALA A 44 -10.00 -1.15 10.31
N GLU A 45 -10.37 -0.62 9.14
CA GLU A 45 -10.25 -1.36 7.89
C GLU A 45 -8.78 -1.58 7.52
N ALA A 46 -7.95 -0.56 7.72
CA ALA A 46 -6.53 -0.67 7.46
C ALA A 46 -5.88 -1.74 8.33
N ALA A 47 -6.21 -1.74 9.62
CA ALA A 47 -5.68 -2.72 10.56
C ALA A 47 -6.15 -4.14 10.20
N ALA A 48 -7.42 -4.30 9.85
CA ALA A 48 -7.98 -5.59 9.46
C ALA A 48 -7.31 -6.13 8.19
N PHE A 49 -7.09 -5.26 7.21
CA PHE A 49 -6.40 -5.65 5.99
C PHE A 49 -4.98 -6.14 6.31
N ALA A 50 -4.24 -5.37 7.11
CA ALA A 50 -2.87 -5.73 7.46
C ALA A 50 -2.80 -7.06 8.19
N LYS A 51 -3.71 -7.29 9.14
CA LYS A 51 -3.72 -8.53 9.93
C LYS A 51 -4.04 -9.75 9.07
N GLY A 52 -4.92 -9.60 8.09
CA GLY A 52 -5.32 -10.70 7.22
C GLY A 52 -4.48 -10.88 5.97
N ALA A 53 -3.54 -9.98 5.71
CA ALA A 53 -2.85 -9.96 4.42
C ALA A 53 -2.08 -11.25 4.12
N LYS A 54 -1.36 -11.78 5.09
CA LYS A 54 -0.57 -13.00 4.89
C LYS A 54 -1.47 -14.18 4.54
N GLU A 55 -2.58 -14.33 5.25
CA GLU A 55 -3.52 -15.43 5.00
C GLU A 55 -4.26 -15.26 3.69
N ASN A 56 -4.41 -14.03 3.24
CA ASN A 56 -5.08 -13.74 1.97
C ASN A 56 -4.15 -13.81 0.77
N GLY A 57 -2.94 -14.31 0.96
CA GLY A 57 -2.04 -14.60 -0.14
C GLY A 57 -1.06 -13.49 -0.50
N PHE A 58 -0.97 -12.43 0.32
CA PHE A 58 -0.01 -11.37 0.08
C PHE A 58 1.36 -11.72 0.63
N GLY A 59 2.40 -11.25 -0.04
CA GLY A 59 3.79 -11.46 0.39
C GLY A 59 4.49 -10.17 0.81
N VAL A 60 3.99 -9.02 0.36
CA VAL A 60 4.57 -7.72 0.67
C VAL A 60 3.47 -6.66 0.54
N ILE A 61 3.59 -5.61 1.32
CA ILE A 61 2.65 -4.48 1.29
C ILE A 61 3.42 -3.21 0.92
N LEU A 62 2.98 -2.54 -0.14
CA LEU A 62 3.49 -1.24 -0.53
C LEU A 62 2.49 -0.19 -0.10
N CYS A 63 2.92 0.79 0.67
CA CYS A 63 2.05 1.85 1.18
C CYS A 63 2.45 3.18 0.57
N ALA A 64 1.57 3.77 -0.22
CA ALA A 64 1.81 5.04 -0.89
C ALA A 64 0.91 6.12 -0.31
N ALA A 65 1.51 7.20 0.14
CA ALA A 65 0.77 8.33 0.71
C ALA A 65 1.70 9.54 0.80
N GLY A 66 1.13 10.72 0.95
CA GLY A 66 1.90 11.92 1.20
C GLY A 66 2.74 11.80 2.45
N MET A 67 2.22 11.09 3.47
CA MET A 67 2.97 10.74 4.68
C MET A 67 3.13 9.23 4.72
N ALA A 68 3.90 8.69 3.77
CA ALA A 68 4.04 7.26 3.59
C ALA A 68 4.56 6.55 4.84
N ALA A 69 5.45 7.19 5.59
CA ALA A 69 6.00 6.60 6.80
C ALA A 69 4.89 6.33 7.83
N HIS A 70 3.91 7.23 7.93
CA HIS A 70 2.81 7.06 8.87
C HIS A 70 1.90 5.89 8.45
N LEU A 71 1.52 5.85 7.17
CA LEU A 71 0.68 4.76 6.65
C LEU A 71 1.42 3.42 6.73
N ALA A 72 2.69 3.39 6.32
CA ALA A 72 3.50 2.18 6.39
C ALA A 72 3.67 1.70 7.82
N GLY A 73 3.89 2.64 8.77
CA GLY A 73 4.00 2.30 10.18
C GLY A 73 2.73 1.68 10.73
N ALA A 74 1.57 2.23 10.35
CA ALA A 74 0.28 1.71 10.79
C ALA A 74 0.06 0.28 10.28
N PHE A 75 0.47 0.00 9.05
CA PHE A 75 0.37 -1.35 8.49
C PHE A 75 1.39 -2.29 9.14
N ALA A 76 2.63 -1.85 9.29
CA ALA A 76 3.70 -2.67 9.87
C ALA A 76 3.38 -3.09 11.31
N ALA A 77 2.63 -2.26 12.04
CA ALA A 77 2.22 -2.58 13.40
C ALA A 77 1.25 -3.76 13.47
N ASN A 78 0.63 -4.12 12.35
CA ASN A 78 -0.44 -5.12 12.31
C ASN A 78 -0.12 -6.33 11.41
N THR A 79 1.11 -6.46 10.95
CA THR A 79 1.49 -7.58 10.09
C THR A 79 2.95 -7.94 10.27
N THR A 80 3.30 -9.19 9.98
CA THR A 80 4.69 -9.63 9.95
C THR A 80 5.27 -9.58 8.54
N LEU A 81 4.45 -9.23 7.54
CA LEU A 81 4.93 -9.09 6.17
C LEU A 81 5.82 -7.84 6.04
N PRO A 82 6.75 -7.85 5.09
CA PRO A 82 7.48 -6.62 4.76
C PRO A 82 6.52 -5.53 4.32
N VAL A 83 6.73 -4.33 4.83
CA VAL A 83 5.94 -3.14 4.46
C VAL A 83 6.91 -2.09 3.97
N ILE A 84 6.68 -1.59 2.75
CA ILE A 84 7.55 -0.61 2.11
C ILE A 84 6.75 0.66 1.86
N GLY A 85 7.24 1.78 2.36
CA GLY A 85 6.60 3.08 2.14
C GLY A 85 7.04 3.70 0.82
N ILE A 86 6.06 4.24 0.07
CA ILE A 86 6.32 4.98 -1.15
C ILE A 86 5.86 6.43 -0.92
N PRO A 87 6.80 7.37 -0.75
CA PRO A 87 6.39 8.75 -0.50
C PRO A 87 5.81 9.37 -1.77
N CYS A 88 4.61 9.94 -1.61
CA CYS A 88 3.94 10.67 -2.68
C CYS A 88 4.06 12.14 -2.38
N LEU A 89 5.02 12.79 -2.99
CA LEU A 89 5.21 14.22 -2.78
C LEU A 89 4.19 14.94 -3.63
N LEU A 90 3.20 15.47 -2.97
CA LEU A 90 2.28 16.33 -3.63
C LEU A 90 2.89 17.72 -3.64
N TYR A 91 3.43 18.08 -4.76
CA TYR A 91 3.78 19.46 -4.91
C TYR A 91 2.58 20.21 -5.26
N THR A 92 2.12 20.81 -4.30
CA THR A 92 1.50 22.06 -4.62
C THR A 92 2.63 23.02 -4.72
N SER A 93 2.91 23.36 -5.82
CA SER A 93 3.77 24.45 -5.88
C SER A 93 3.16 25.62 -5.23
N ASP A 94 3.12 25.64 -4.68
CA ASP A 94 2.75 26.59 -4.28
C ASP A 94 2.86 27.22 -4.52
#